data_bb71ee0773bbf0793f07e8f9a9181de9
#
_entry.id   bb71ee0773bbf0793f07e8f9a9181de9
#
_cell.length_a   1.000
_cell.length_b   1.000
_cell.length_c   1.000
_cell.angle_alpha   90.00
_cell.angle_beta   90.00
_cell.angle_gamma   90.00
#
_symmetry.space_group_name_H-M   'P 1'
#
loop_
_entity.id
_entity.type
_entity.pdbx_description
1 polymer ?
#
loop_
_entity_poly.entity_id
_entity_poly.type
_entity_poly.pdbx_seq_one_letter_code
_entity_poly.pdbx_strand_id
1 'polypeptide(L)'
;LYIFLSKKNLKKPVEEKFDALFHEVGHWFHFQQMPTKAERLNVWKNANKKKIQKTISERAIQDDDGKEFVAEVFKKLVKGEKIDSENAYLYYLLNGPML
;
A
#
# COMPACT_ATOMS: atom_id res chain seq x y z
N LEU A 1 -7.18 15.21 -8.51
CA LEU A 1 -7.56 13.83 -8.19
C LEU A 1 -9.07 13.74 -8.04
N TYR A 2 -9.70 12.98 -8.89
CA TYR A 2 -11.14 12.84 -8.88
C TYR A 2 -11.53 11.61 -8.07
N ILE A 3 -12.19 11.84 -6.95
CA ILE A 3 -12.53 10.78 -6.03
C ILE A 3 -14.03 10.57 -6.02
N PHE A 4 -14.46 9.37 -6.39
CA PHE A 4 -15.84 8.98 -6.37
C PHE A 4 -16.15 8.07 -5.21
N LEU A 5 -17.08 8.45 -4.38
CA LEU A 5 -17.69 7.54 -3.42
C LEU A 5 -18.98 7.02 -4.04
N SER A 6 -19.00 5.75 -4.42
CA SER A 6 -20.20 5.12 -4.93
C SER A 6 -21.24 4.98 -3.82
N LYS A 7 -22.50 4.74 -4.20
CA LYS A 7 -23.57 4.48 -3.21
C LYS A 7 -23.21 3.31 -2.29
N LYS A 8 -22.52 2.31 -2.81
CA LYS A 8 -22.07 1.17 -2.03
C LYS A 8 -21.08 1.60 -0.94
N ASN A 9 -20.15 2.50 -1.28
CA ASN A 9 -19.19 3.02 -0.32
C ASN A 9 -19.85 3.90 0.73
N LEU A 10 -20.88 4.65 0.37
CA LEU A 10 -21.60 5.52 1.31
C LEU A 10 -22.30 4.74 2.43
N LYS A 11 -22.54 3.45 2.25
CA LYS A 11 -23.15 2.61 3.28
C LYS A 11 -22.15 2.06 4.28
N LYS A 12 -20.85 2.18 4.01
CA LYS A 12 -19.80 1.71 4.92
C LYS A 12 -19.51 2.75 5.99
N PRO A 13 -18.98 2.34 7.16
CA PRO A 13 -18.46 3.29 8.14
C PRO A 13 -17.45 4.24 7.51
N VAL A 14 -17.38 5.45 8.04
CA VAL A 14 -16.49 6.49 7.50
C VAL A 14 -15.03 6.02 7.40
N GLU A 15 -14.54 5.32 8.41
CA GLU A 15 -13.17 4.79 8.41
C GLU A 15 -12.92 3.84 7.25
N GLU A 16 -13.84 2.93 6.98
CA GLU A 16 -13.69 2.00 5.87
C GLU A 16 -13.71 2.71 4.51
N LYS A 17 -14.51 3.75 4.37
CA LYS A 17 -14.54 4.55 3.15
C LYS A 17 -13.20 5.21 2.88
N PHE A 18 -12.61 5.82 3.91
CA PHE A 18 -11.33 6.49 3.77
C PHE A 18 -10.20 5.49 3.60
N ASP A 19 -10.26 4.32 4.26
CA ASP A 19 -9.24 3.29 4.09
C ASP A 19 -9.19 2.79 2.65
N ALA A 20 -10.34 2.50 2.05
CA ALA A 20 -10.40 2.07 0.66
C ALA A 20 -9.87 3.17 -0.28
N LEU A 21 -10.26 4.42 0.00
CA LEU A 21 -9.82 5.56 -0.78
C LEU A 21 -8.30 5.74 -0.72
N PHE A 22 -7.73 5.71 0.48
CA PHE A 22 -6.28 5.88 0.66
C PHE A 22 -5.50 4.75 0.00
N HIS A 23 -6.02 3.53 0.03
CA HIS A 23 -5.41 2.40 -0.67
C HIS A 23 -5.35 2.67 -2.19
N GLU A 24 -6.45 3.12 -2.79
CA GLU A 24 -6.49 3.41 -4.22
C GLU A 24 -5.62 4.60 -4.60
N VAL A 25 -5.58 5.63 -3.76
CA VAL A 25 -4.70 6.78 -3.96
C VAL A 25 -3.24 6.34 -3.91
N GLY A 26 -2.91 5.41 -3.00
CA GLY A 26 -1.57 4.82 -2.91
C GLY A 26 -1.16 4.15 -4.21
N HIS A 27 -2.06 3.35 -4.80
CA HIS A 27 -1.81 2.75 -6.12
C HIS A 27 -1.57 3.81 -7.19
N TRP A 28 -2.42 4.84 -7.23
CA TRP A 28 -2.30 5.89 -8.23
C TRP A 28 -0.95 6.61 -8.16
N PHE A 29 -0.53 7.00 -6.97
CA PHE A 29 0.77 7.64 -6.79
C PHE A 29 1.93 6.69 -7.10
N HIS A 30 1.80 5.42 -6.76
CA HIS A 30 2.84 4.43 -7.03
C HIS A 30 3.03 4.24 -8.54
N PHE A 31 1.94 4.27 -9.31
CA PHE A 31 2.03 4.18 -10.77
C PHE A 31 2.88 5.27 -11.40
N GLN A 32 2.95 6.44 -10.76
CA GLN A 32 3.75 7.55 -11.26
C GLN A 32 5.26 7.28 -11.18
N GLN A 33 5.69 6.48 -10.22
CA GLN A 33 7.10 6.25 -9.90
C GLN A 33 7.45 4.77 -9.84
N MET A 34 6.55 3.92 -10.32
CA MET A 34 6.68 2.48 -10.18
C MET A 34 7.93 1.96 -10.91
N PRO A 35 8.78 1.17 -10.23
CA PRO A 35 9.86 0.49 -10.92
C PRO A 35 9.31 -0.56 -11.88
N THR A 36 10.15 -1.07 -12.77
CA THR A 36 9.74 -2.13 -13.69
C THR A 36 9.23 -3.35 -12.90
N LYS A 37 8.40 -4.16 -13.54
CA LYS A 37 7.90 -5.38 -12.92
C LYS A 37 9.05 -6.29 -12.48
N ALA A 38 10.10 -6.40 -13.29
CA ALA A 38 11.28 -7.20 -12.96
C ALA A 38 11.97 -6.69 -11.70
N GLU A 39 12.11 -5.37 -11.55
CA GLU A 39 12.71 -4.76 -10.36
C GLU A 39 11.84 -5.01 -9.13
N ARG A 40 10.52 -4.85 -9.25
CA ARG A 40 9.60 -5.13 -8.13
C ARG A 40 9.68 -6.58 -7.69
N LEU A 41 9.67 -7.51 -8.63
CA LEU A 41 9.76 -8.94 -8.32
C LEU A 41 11.07 -9.26 -7.62
N ASN A 42 12.17 -8.65 -8.06
CA ASN A 42 13.48 -8.87 -7.45
C ASN A 42 13.53 -8.39 -6.01
N VAL A 43 12.95 -7.24 -5.72
CA VAL A 43 12.85 -6.72 -4.35
C VAL A 43 11.89 -7.56 -3.51
N TRP A 44 10.70 -7.86 -4.06
CA TRP A 44 9.61 -8.51 -3.34
C TRP A 44 9.93 -9.95 -2.94
N LYS A 45 10.71 -10.67 -3.74
CA LYS A 45 11.06 -12.06 -3.44
C LYS A 45 11.81 -12.22 -2.12
N ASN A 46 12.50 -11.16 -1.65
CA ASN A 46 13.25 -11.17 -0.40
C ASN A 46 12.44 -10.63 0.79
N ALA A 47 11.18 -10.23 0.57
CA ALA A 47 10.34 -9.67 1.60
C ALA A 47 9.91 -10.74 2.61
N ASN A 48 9.88 -10.36 3.89
CA ASN A 48 9.36 -11.22 4.95
C ASN A 48 7.84 -11.13 4.98
N LYS A 49 7.18 -11.98 4.20
CA LYS A 49 5.73 -11.91 4.03
C LYS A 49 4.96 -12.23 5.30
N LYS A 50 5.48 -13.11 6.15
CA LYS A 50 4.85 -13.39 7.44
C LYS A 50 4.82 -12.16 8.35
N LYS A 51 5.94 -11.43 8.39
CA LYS A 51 6.01 -10.19 9.15
C LYS A 51 5.09 -9.13 8.57
N ILE A 52 5.06 -9.00 7.26
CA ILE A 52 4.19 -8.03 6.57
C ILE A 52 2.72 -8.32 6.88
N GLN A 53 2.31 -9.58 6.77
CA GLN A 53 0.95 -9.98 7.09
C GLN A 53 0.57 -9.60 8.52
N LYS A 54 1.51 -9.76 9.44
CA LYS A 54 1.30 -9.52 10.87
C LYS A 54 1.32 -8.04 11.23
N THR A 55 2.22 -7.27 10.61
CA THR A 55 2.45 -5.87 10.99
C THR A 55 1.78 -4.86 10.09
N ILE A 56 1.44 -5.23 8.87
CA ILE A 56 0.73 -4.36 7.92
C ILE A 56 -0.68 -4.89 7.68
N SER A 57 -0.83 -5.94 6.88
CA SER A 57 -2.12 -6.58 6.65
C SER A 57 -1.95 -7.81 5.77
N GLU A 58 -2.97 -8.66 5.75
CA GLU A 58 -3.06 -9.78 4.82
C GLU A 58 -3.12 -9.31 3.37
N ARG A 59 -3.83 -8.22 3.12
CA ARG A 59 -3.98 -7.67 1.79
C ARG A 59 -2.64 -7.25 1.19
N ALA A 60 -1.70 -6.81 2.02
CA ALA A 60 -0.38 -6.37 1.59
C ALA A 60 0.44 -7.48 0.90
N ILE A 61 0.12 -8.74 1.12
CA ILE A 61 0.84 -9.87 0.55
C ILE A 61 0.05 -10.61 -0.53
N GLN A 62 -1.06 -10.06 -1.00
CA GLN A 62 -1.94 -10.75 -1.95
C GLN A 62 -1.40 -10.82 -3.36
N ASP A 63 -0.51 -9.90 -3.77
CA ASP A 63 0.08 -9.96 -5.10
C ASP A 63 1.55 -10.38 -5.06
N ASP A 64 2.11 -10.61 -6.23
CA ASP A 64 3.47 -11.15 -6.36
C ASP A 64 4.56 -10.08 -6.46
N ASP A 65 4.21 -8.81 -6.59
CA ASP A 65 5.17 -7.76 -6.92
C ASP A 65 5.20 -6.58 -5.95
N GLY A 66 4.47 -6.65 -4.85
CA GLY A 66 4.50 -5.64 -3.80
C GLY A 66 3.64 -4.42 -4.02
N LYS A 67 2.83 -4.36 -5.07
CA LYS A 67 1.94 -3.22 -5.30
C LYS A 67 0.93 -3.05 -4.18
N GLU A 68 0.33 -4.14 -3.73
CA GLU A 68 -0.62 -4.08 -2.62
C GLU A 68 0.06 -3.69 -1.31
N PHE A 69 1.29 -4.16 -1.09
CA PHE A 69 2.08 -3.75 0.07
C PHE A 69 2.27 -2.22 0.09
N VAL A 70 2.67 -1.64 -1.05
CA VAL A 70 2.87 -0.20 -1.14
C VAL A 70 1.58 0.56 -0.84
N ALA A 71 0.45 0.11 -1.40
CA ALA A 71 -0.83 0.77 -1.17
C ALA A 71 -1.28 0.69 0.29
N GLU A 72 -1.07 -0.46 0.94
CA GLU A 72 -1.43 -0.63 2.34
C GLU A 72 -0.53 0.18 3.29
N VAL A 73 0.76 0.27 3.00
CA VAL A 73 1.67 1.12 3.78
C VAL A 73 1.31 2.59 3.58
N PHE A 74 1.05 3.00 2.35
CA PHE A 74 0.62 4.38 2.07
C PHE A 74 -0.63 4.74 2.87
N LYS A 75 -1.61 3.86 2.91
CA LYS A 75 -2.82 4.06 3.71
C LYS A 75 -2.49 4.32 5.17
N LYS A 76 -1.60 3.51 5.75
CA LYS A 76 -1.17 3.69 7.13
C LYS A 76 -0.45 5.03 7.35
N LEU A 77 0.43 5.40 6.42
CA LEU A 77 1.17 6.67 6.51
C LEU A 77 0.23 7.87 6.49
N VAL A 78 -0.77 7.85 5.62
CA VAL A 78 -1.76 8.94 5.53
C VAL A 78 -2.54 9.07 6.84
N LYS A 79 -2.81 7.96 7.50
CA LYS A 79 -3.52 7.94 8.78
C LYS A 79 -2.63 8.31 9.98
N GLY A 80 -1.35 8.57 9.74
CA GLY A 80 -0.40 8.90 10.80
C GLY A 80 0.08 7.70 11.59
N GLU A 81 -0.16 6.48 11.13
CA GLU A 81 0.31 5.27 11.79
C GLU A 81 1.80 5.07 11.56
N LYS A 82 2.45 4.49 12.54
CA LYS A 82 3.89 4.20 12.46
C LYS A 82 4.15 2.91 11.69
N ILE A 83 5.20 2.92 10.89
CA ILE A 83 5.67 1.75 10.16
C ILE A 83 7.05 1.38 10.72
N ASP A 84 7.27 0.10 10.98
CA ASP A 84 8.58 -0.35 11.45
C ASP A 84 9.66 -0.14 10.38
N SER A 85 10.92 -0.08 10.81
CA SER A 85 12.03 0.28 9.93
C SER A 85 12.24 -0.70 8.78
N GLU A 86 12.02 -1.99 9.00
CA GLU A 86 12.15 -3.00 7.95
C GLU A 86 11.11 -2.82 6.85
N ASN A 87 9.85 -2.60 7.21
CA ASN A 87 8.78 -2.34 6.25
C ASN A 87 8.96 -0.99 5.57
N ALA A 88 9.42 0.02 6.30
CA ALA A 88 9.71 1.34 5.73
C ALA A 88 10.80 1.25 4.66
N TYR A 89 11.84 0.46 4.91
CA TYR A 89 12.92 0.26 3.94
C TYR A 89 12.42 -0.47 2.69
N LEU A 90 11.61 -1.51 2.86
CA LEU A 90 11.02 -2.23 1.74
C LEU A 90 10.12 -1.31 0.90
N TYR A 91 9.33 -0.48 1.56
CA TYR A 91 8.49 0.53 0.91
C TYR A 91 9.33 1.49 0.05
N TYR A 92 10.45 1.94 0.60
CA TYR A 92 11.40 2.79 -0.12
C TYR A 92 11.97 2.08 -1.35
N LEU A 93 12.39 0.83 -1.20
CA LEU A 93 12.95 0.05 -2.32
C LEU A 93 11.94 -0.19 -3.44
N LEU A 94 10.66 -0.22 -3.13
CA LEU A 94 9.59 -0.35 -4.11
C LEU A 94 9.13 1.00 -4.68
N ASN A 95 9.83 2.08 -4.35
CA ASN A 95 9.48 3.44 -4.75
C ASN A 95 8.07 3.85 -4.30
N GLY A 96 7.70 3.49 -3.07
CA GLY A 96 6.44 3.91 -2.49
C GLY A 96 6.37 5.43 -2.38
N PRO A 97 5.18 6.03 -2.59
CA PRO A 97 5.02 7.49 -2.48
C PRO A 97 5.41 8.01 -1.11
N MET A 98 6.19 9.08 -1.08
CA MET A 98 6.60 9.74 0.16
C MET A 98 5.64 10.90 0.47
N LEU A 99 5.28 11.02 1.72
CA LEU A 99 4.43 12.12 2.18
C LEU A 99 5.23 13.35 2.52
#